data_fcb38a42171bf04694f2cec5ad1fcb2e
#
_entry.id   fcb38a42171bf04694f2cec5ad1fcb2e
#
_cell.length_a   1.000
_cell.length_b   1.000
_cell.length_c   1.000
_cell.angle_alpha   90.00
_cell.angle_beta   90.00
_cell.angle_gamma   90.00
#
_symmetry.space_group_name_H-M   'P 1'
#
loop_
_entity.id
_entity.type
_entity.pdbx_description
1 polymer ?
#
loop_
_entity_poly.entity_id
_entity_poly.type
_entity_poly.pdbx_seq_one_letter_code
_entity_poly.pdbx_strand_id
1 'polypeptide(L)'
;MSDPKKLQPNCKIVSMNELRITPDRQLQLPDVDDLPVLPARNLVIFPGVTIPLTLVRESSRRAAAMAKEAGMLIGLSCQKDADLSAVTGADDLCEYGTLVEVLDIIELPDDSRAAVLRARQKYRVLGNSLKPHDDGILRVAVEPITEPAYRMTEQNAMLIGEIKSVAKEYDRRGGDIEPTFSLTLDSLGDQGVINYVSTAFPLTVEQK
;
A
#
# COMPACT_ATOMS: atom_id res chain seq x y z
N MET A 1 16.16 -3.72 -28.83
CA MET A 1 15.14 -2.70 -28.58
C MET A 1 13.97 -3.43 -27.93
N SER A 2 13.97 -3.49 -26.61
CA SER A 2 12.96 -4.19 -25.80
C SER A 2 11.91 -3.17 -25.36
N ASP A 3 10.67 -3.49 -25.63
CA ASP A 3 9.48 -2.65 -25.40
C ASP A 3 9.23 -2.45 -23.88
N PRO A 4 9.13 -1.22 -23.36
CA PRO A 4 8.95 -0.96 -21.93
C PRO A 4 7.48 -1.01 -21.49
N LYS A 5 6.61 -1.74 -22.17
CA LYS A 5 5.18 -1.81 -21.87
C LYS A 5 4.75 -3.18 -21.39
N LYS A 6 4.92 -3.45 -20.09
CA LYS A 6 4.03 -4.32 -19.32
C LYS A 6 4.06 -3.93 -17.84
N LEU A 7 3.58 -2.74 -17.52
CA LEU A 7 3.01 -2.50 -16.19
C LEU A 7 1.77 -3.40 -16.07
N GLN A 8 1.71 -4.17 -15.01
CA GLN A 8 0.59 -5.08 -14.78
C GLN A 8 -0.71 -4.28 -14.59
N PRO A 9 -1.74 -4.49 -15.42
CA PRO A 9 -2.99 -3.76 -15.30
C PRO A 9 -3.93 -4.49 -14.34
N ASN A 10 -3.75 -4.46 -13.05
CA ASN A 10 -4.77 -5.01 -12.13
C ASN A 10 -4.67 -4.53 -10.68
N CYS A 11 -4.17 -3.34 -10.41
CA CYS A 11 -4.41 -2.73 -9.11
C CYS A 11 -5.61 -1.76 -9.26
N LYS A 12 -6.84 -2.30 -9.24
CA LYS A 12 -8.04 -1.46 -9.13
C LYS A 12 -8.10 -0.93 -7.71
N ILE A 13 -8.00 0.39 -7.54
CA ILE A 13 -8.33 1.04 -6.27
C ILE A 13 -9.84 0.83 -6.07
N VAL A 14 -10.22 0.18 -4.98
CA VAL A 14 -11.64 -0.06 -4.68
C VAL A 14 -12.23 1.20 -4.08
N SER A 15 -13.28 1.72 -4.70
CA SER A 15 -14.03 2.86 -4.18
C SER A 15 -14.56 2.54 -2.77
N MET A 16 -14.36 3.47 -1.83
CA MET A 16 -14.77 3.31 -0.42
C MET A 16 -16.27 3.05 -0.22
N ASN A 17 -17.12 3.30 -1.24
CA ASN A 17 -18.57 3.11 -1.15
C ASN A 17 -19.03 1.65 -1.29
N GLU A 18 -18.18 0.73 -1.73
CA GLU A 18 -18.54 -0.68 -1.92
C GLU A 18 -18.12 -1.58 -0.75
N LEU A 19 -17.26 -1.08 0.12
CA LEU A 19 -16.83 -1.81 1.31
C LEU A 19 -17.77 -1.47 2.48
N ARG A 20 -18.47 -2.47 2.99
CA ARG A 20 -19.16 -2.38 4.29
C ARG A 20 -18.11 -2.15 5.37
N ILE A 21 -17.84 -0.87 5.68
CA ILE A 21 -16.93 -0.48 6.73
C ILE A 21 -17.59 -0.87 8.06
N THR A 22 -17.13 -1.95 8.67
CA THR A 22 -17.42 -2.22 10.08
C THR A 22 -16.75 -1.11 10.90
N PRO A 23 -17.45 -0.52 11.90
CA PRO A 23 -16.89 0.53 12.72
C PRO A 23 -15.66 0.01 13.48
N ASP A 24 -14.72 0.91 13.72
CA ASP A 24 -13.43 0.75 14.38
C ASP A 24 -13.30 -0.51 15.28
N ARG A 25 -12.79 -1.59 14.69
CA ARG A 25 -12.19 -2.66 15.49
C ARG A 25 -10.96 -2.04 16.15
N GLN A 26 -10.82 -2.22 17.47
CA GLN A 26 -9.56 -1.92 18.14
C GLN A 26 -8.48 -2.78 17.48
N LEU A 27 -7.70 -2.16 16.57
CA LEU A 27 -6.60 -2.82 15.90
C LEU A 27 -5.47 -3.02 16.90
N GLN A 28 -4.97 -4.24 16.97
CA GLN A 28 -3.79 -4.52 17.77
C GLN A 28 -2.56 -3.92 17.05
N LEU A 29 -1.76 -3.17 17.81
CA LEU A 29 -0.46 -2.73 17.31
C LEU A 29 0.44 -3.96 17.15
N PRO A 30 1.15 -4.07 16.02
CA PRO A 30 2.05 -5.18 15.79
C PRO A 30 3.29 -5.07 16.68
N ASP A 31 3.94 -6.22 16.91
CA ASP A 31 5.30 -6.23 17.46
C ASP A 31 6.24 -5.60 16.41
N VAL A 32 6.88 -4.49 16.79
CA VAL A 32 7.78 -3.76 15.88
C VAL A 32 9.09 -4.50 15.64
N ASP A 33 9.47 -5.40 16.54
CA ASP A 33 10.68 -6.23 16.41
C ASP A 33 10.42 -7.51 15.59
N ASP A 34 9.16 -7.85 15.32
CA ASP A 34 8.75 -9.08 14.64
C ASP A 34 7.50 -8.87 13.76
N LEU A 35 7.49 -7.81 12.97
CA LEU A 35 6.35 -7.43 12.12
C LEU A 35 6.20 -8.39 10.94
N PRO A 36 5.06 -9.09 10.79
CA PRO A 36 4.73 -9.82 9.57
C PRO A 36 4.63 -8.87 8.37
N VAL A 37 5.23 -9.24 7.22
CA VAL A 37 5.28 -8.38 6.05
C VAL A 37 4.77 -9.09 4.79
N LEU A 38 4.01 -8.36 3.99
CA LEU A 38 3.62 -8.72 2.64
C LEU A 38 4.60 -8.07 1.65
N PRO A 39 5.47 -8.86 0.99
CA PRO A 39 6.31 -8.33 -0.08
C PRO A 39 5.46 -8.05 -1.31
N ALA A 40 5.52 -6.82 -1.83
CA ALA A 40 4.84 -6.41 -3.04
C ALA A 40 5.83 -6.10 -4.17
N ARG A 41 5.39 -6.26 -5.41
CA ARG A 41 6.16 -5.92 -6.60
C ARG A 41 5.68 -4.60 -7.18
N ASN A 42 6.58 -3.64 -7.36
CA ASN A 42 6.28 -2.34 -7.98
C ASN A 42 5.08 -1.61 -7.35
N LEU A 43 4.85 -1.83 -6.06
CA LEU A 43 3.72 -1.26 -5.36
C LEU A 43 4.17 -0.55 -4.09
N VAL A 44 3.92 0.74 -4.04
CA VAL A 44 4.04 1.59 -2.84
C VAL A 44 2.69 2.25 -2.60
N ILE A 45 2.21 2.18 -1.38
CA ILE A 45 0.95 2.82 -0.95
C ILE A 45 1.20 3.74 0.23
N PHE A 46 0.37 4.77 0.33
CA PHE A 46 0.47 5.79 1.37
C PHE A 46 -0.73 5.76 2.31
N PRO A 47 -0.58 6.23 3.57
CA PRO A 47 -1.65 6.21 4.57
C PRO A 47 -2.99 6.77 4.08
N GLY A 48 -4.08 6.13 4.48
CA GLY A 48 -5.46 6.49 4.09
C GLY A 48 -5.95 5.87 2.79
N VAL A 49 -5.07 5.29 1.98
CA VAL A 49 -5.45 4.64 0.71
C VAL A 49 -5.87 3.20 0.95
N THR A 50 -6.88 2.73 0.21
CA THR A 50 -7.36 1.35 0.23
C THR A 50 -7.19 0.73 -1.14
N ILE A 51 -6.54 -0.43 -1.21
CA ILE A 51 -6.29 -1.15 -2.46
C ILE A 51 -6.56 -2.65 -2.31
N PRO A 52 -6.94 -3.37 -3.37
CA PRO A 52 -6.83 -4.81 -3.45
C PRO A 52 -5.39 -5.20 -3.81
N LEU A 53 -4.84 -6.21 -3.12
CA LEU A 53 -3.55 -6.82 -3.42
C LEU A 53 -3.74 -8.31 -3.70
N THR A 54 -3.38 -8.78 -4.89
CA THR A 54 -3.39 -10.21 -5.21
C THR A 54 -2.31 -10.94 -4.42
N LEU A 55 -2.73 -11.97 -3.68
CA LEU A 55 -1.86 -12.79 -2.84
C LEU A 55 -1.33 -13.99 -3.62
N VAL A 56 -0.23 -13.81 -4.32
CA VAL A 56 0.38 -14.85 -5.16
C VAL A 56 1.09 -15.92 -4.32
N ARG A 57 1.86 -15.48 -3.29
CA ARG A 57 2.67 -16.38 -2.47
C ARG A 57 1.85 -16.96 -1.33
N GLU A 58 2.11 -18.23 -1.01
CA GLU A 58 1.46 -18.90 0.13
C GLU A 58 1.78 -18.22 1.47
N SER A 59 3.02 -17.75 1.66
CA SER A 59 3.42 -16.96 2.83
C SER A 59 2.58 -15.68 2.99
N SER A 60 2.31 -14.98 1.89
CA SER A 60 1.47 -13.77 1.90
C SER A 60 0.01 -14.10 2.22
N ARG A 61 -0.51 -15.24 1.74
CA ARG A 61 -1.88 -15.70 2.07
C ARG A 61 -2.02 -15.97 3.55
N ARG A 62 -1.04 -16.69 4.13
CA ARG A 62 -1.02 -17.00 5.58
C ARG A 62 -0.90 -15.74 6.42
N ALA A 63 0.00 -14.82 6.06
CA ALA A 63 0.18 -13.56 6.78
C ALA A 63 -1.09 -12.71 6.77
N ALA A 64 -1.74 -12.57 5.60
CA ALA A 64 -2.99 -11.81 5.48
C ALA A 64 -4.14 -12.46 6.26
N ALA A 65 -4.27 -13.79 6.22
CA ALA A 65 -5.30 -14.52 6.95
C ALA A 65 -5.12 -14.37 8.46
N MET A 66 -3.89 -14.55 8.96
CA MET A 66 -3.54 -14.37 10.36
C MET A 66 -3.85 -12.94 10.84
N ALA A 67 -3.45 -11.93 10.07
CA ALA A 67 -3.68 -10.54 10.43
C ALA A 67 -5.17 -10.20 10.47
N LYS A 68 -5.96 -10.70 9.50
CA LYS A 68 -7.41 -10.50 9.48
C LYS A 68 -8.09 -11.14 10.69
N GLU A 69 -7.71 -12.37 11.01
CA GLU A 69 -8.29 -13.14 12.13
C GLU A 69 -7.94 -12.49 13.48
N ALA A 70 -6.68 -12.11 13.68
CA ALA A 70 -6.22 -11.46 14.89
C ALA A 70 -6.65 -9.99 15.00
N GLY A 71 -7.09 -9.34 13.92
CA GLY A 71 -7.38 -7.91 13.90
C GLY A 71 -6.13 -7.06 14.11
N MET A 72 -4.99 -7.49 13.59
CA MET A 72 -3.71 -6.81 13.74
C MET A 72 -3.25 -6.15 12.44
N LEU A 73 -2.43 -5.10 12.58
CA LEU A 73 -1.74 -4.50 11.44
C LEU A 73 -0.56 -5.40 11.01
N ILE A 74 -0.31 -5.43 9.70
CA ILE A 74 0.88 -6.06 9.11
C ILE A 74 1.60 -5.07 8.21
N GLY A 75 2.84 -5.36 7.85
CA GLY A 75 3.62 -4.54 6.94
C GLY A 75 3.30 -4.85 5.48
N LEU A 76 3.35 -3.83 4.63
CA LEU A 76 3.47 -3.93 3.19
C LEU A 76 4.77 -3.24 2.78
N SER A 77 5.70 -4.00 2.20
CA SER A 77 6.98 -3.47 1.71
C SER A 77 7.16 -3.81 0.23
N CYS A 78 7.65 -2.83 -0.54
CA CYS A 78 8.02 -3.07 -1.92
C CYS A 78 9.33 -3.86 -1.99
N GLN A 79 9.43 -4.81 -2.93
CA GLN A 79 10.70 -5.47 -3.27
C GLN A 79 11.58 -4.51 -4.05
N LYS A 80 12.90 -4.50 -3.78
CA LYS A 80 13.87 -3.74 -4.57
C LYS A 80 13.97 -4.27 -6.00
N ASP A 81 13.94 -5.60 -6.13
CA ASP A 81 13.93 -6.27 -7.42
C ASP A 81 12.58 -6.97 -7.64
N ALA A 82 11.80 -6.46 -8.60
CA ALA A 82 10.48 -7.01 -8.92
C ALA A 82 10.53 -8.42 -9.51
N ASP A 83 11.66 -8.84 -10.09
CA ASP A 83 11.82 -10.15 -10.70
C ASP A 83 12.20 -11.24 -9.69
N LEU A 84 12.55 -10.85 -8.46
CA LEU A 84 12.85 -11.79 -7.40
C LEU A 84 11.65 -12.70 -7.11
N SER A 85 11.82 -14.00 -7.29
CA SER A 85 10.75 -14.98 -7.04
C SER A 85 10.42 -15.12 -5.56
N ALA A 86 11.43 -15.02 -4.68
CA ALA A 86 11.30 -15.10 -3.24
C ALA A 86 12.11 -13.99 -2.56
N VAL A 87 11.53 -13.38 -1.55
CA VAL A 87 12.23 -12.46 -0.64
C VAL A 87 12.88 -13.32 0.44
N THR A 88 14.18 -13.21 0.58
CA THR A 88 14.99 -14.00 1.51
C THR A 88 15.57 -13.17 2.64
N GLY A 89 15.61 -11.85 2.47
CA GLY A 89 16.22 -10.92 3.41
C GLY A 89 15.51 -9.56 3.47
N ALA A 90 15.74 -8.83 4.58
CA ALA A 90 15.33 -7.43 4.68
C ALA A 90 16.00 -6.58 3.58
N ASP A 91 17.18 -6.99 3.13
CA ASP A 91 17.93 -6.32 2.05
C ASP A 91 17.22 -6.39 0.69
N ASP A 92 16.31 -7.37 0.50
CA ASP A 92 15.48 -7.49 -0.69
C ASP A 92 14.29 -6.52 -0.70
N LEU A 93 14.01 -5.87 0.44
CA LEU A 93 12.92 -4.93 0.62
C LEU A 93 13.42 -3.48 0.53
N CYS A 94 12.56 -2.60 0.05
CA CYS A 94 12.80 -1.16 0.15
C CYS A 94 12.86 -0.74 1.62
N GLU A 95 13.61 0.33 1.89
CA GLU A 95 13.85 0.85 3.24
C GLU A 95 12.55 1.27 3.94
N TYR A 96 11.57 1.75 3.18
CA TYR A 96 10.30 2.20 3.70
C TYR A 96 9.15 1.30 3.27
N GLY A 97 8.20 1.12 4.17
CA GLY A 97 6.96 0.38 3.94
C GLY A 97 5.77 1.04 4.63
N THR A 98 4.62 0.38 4.57
CA THR A 98 3.38 0.91 5.15
C THR A 98 2.69 -0.18 5.96
N LEU A 99 2.34 0.13 7.23
CA LEU A 99 1.45 -0.70 8.04
C LEU A 99 0.06 -0.68 7.40
N VAL A 100 -0.50 -1.86 7.20
CA VAL A 100 -1.80 -2.04 6.57
C VAL A 100 -2.73 -2.86 7.45
N GLU A 101 -4.00 -2.51 7.39
CA GLU A 101 -5.11 -3.30 7.91
C GLU A 101 -5.65 -4.19 6.81
N VAL A 102 -5.84 -5.46 7.09
CA VAL A 102 -6.51 -6.39 6.18
C VAL A 102 -8.03 -6.30 6.43
N LEU A 103 -8.73 -5.57 5.55
CA LEU A 103 -10.18 -5.39 5.67
C LEU A 103 -10.93 -6.65 5.28
N ASP A 104 -10.54 -7.27 4.15
CA ASP A 104 -11.15 -8.47 3.63
C ASP A 104 -10.17 -9.31 2.80
N ILE A 105 -10.50 -10.57 2.60
CA ILE A 105 -9.82 -11.47 1.66
C ILE A 105 -10.92 -12.03 0.75
N ILE A 106 -10.79 -11.74 -0.53
CA ILE A 106 -11.74 -12.11 -1.57
C ILE A 106 -11.14 -13.19 -2.48
N GLU A 107 -11.98 -14.12 -2.92
CA GLU A 107 -11.63 -15.09 -3.95
C GLU A 107 -11.96 -14.48 -5.31
N LEU A 108 -11.01 -14.57 -6.23
CA LEU A 108 -11.18 -14.08 -7.60
C LEU A 108 -11.66 -15.21 -8.51
N PRO A 109 -12.23 -14.90 -9.70
CA PRO A 109 -12.78 -15.91 -10.61
C PRO A 109 -11.78 -16.94 -11.15
N ASP A 110 -10.46 -16.66 -11.01
CA ASP A 110 -9.35 -17.51 -11.40
C ASP A 110 -8.79 -18.34 -10.23
N ASP A 111 -9.55 -18.50 -9.16
CA ASP A 111 -9.17 -19.16 -7.91
C ASP A 111 -8.00 -18.50 -7.17
N SER A 112 -7.54 -17.34 -7.62
CA SER A 112 -6.57 -16.53 -6.88
C SER A 112 -7.27 -15.79 -5.74
N ARG A 113 -6.47 -15.31 -4.76
CA ARG A 113 -6.98 -14.54 -3.63
C ARG A 113 -6.40 -13.14 -3.64
N ALA A 114 -7.23 -12.16 -3.31
CA ALA A 114 -6.80 -10.80 -3.08
C ALA A 114 -7.18 -10.34 -1.66
N ALA A 115 -6.26 -9.65 -1.01
CA ALA A 115 -6.54 -8.94 0.23
C ALA A 115 -6.92 -7.50 -0.06
N VAL A 116 -7.98 -7.01 0.56
CA VAL A 116 -8.32 -5.59 0.56
C VAL A 116 -7.58 -4.95 1.72
N LEU A 117 -6.62 -4.10 1.39
CA LEU A 117 -5.69 -3.50 2.35
C LEU A 117 -5.98 -2.01 2.50
N ARG A 118 -6.05 -1.53 3.75
CA ARG A 118 -6.11 -0.11 4.08
C ARG A 118 -4.78 0.31 4.70
N ALA A 119 -4.10 1.26 4.07
CA ALA A 119 -2.86 1.83 4.56
C ALA A 119 -3.09 2.72 5.79
N ARG A 120 -2.29 2.55 6.85
CA ARG A 120 -2.44 3.23 8.13
C ARG A 120 -1.29 4.14 8.48
N GLN A 121 -0.06 3.63 8.47
CA GLN A 121 1.12 4.36 8.93
C GLN A 121 2.36 3.90 8.17
N LYS A 122 3.28 4.82 7.91
CA LYS A 122 4.59 4.49 7.33
C LYS A 122 5.50 3.86 8.39
N TYR A 123 6.44 3.04 7.95
CA TYR A 123 7.53 2.54 8.77
C TYR A 123 8.83 2.46 7.99
N ARG A 124 9.92 2.40 8.70
CA ARG A 124 11.26 2.13 8.19
C ARG A 124 11.65 0.70 8.54
N VAL A 125 12.17 -0.06 7.58
CA VAL A 125 12.72 -1.40 7.80
C VAL A 125 14.08 -1.25 8.45
N LEU A 126 14.29 -1.93 9.57
CA LEU A 126 15.59 -2.01 10.23
C LEU A 126 16.38 -3.17 9.61
N GLY A 127 17.54 -2.89 9.03
CA GLY A 127 18.38 -3.88 8.35
C GLY A 127 18.75 -5.07 9.24
N ASN A 128 19.01 -6.23 8.61
CA ASN A 128 19.40 -7.52 9.25
C ASN A 128 18.37 -8.13 10.21
N SER A 129 17.11 -7.77 10.10
CA SER A 129 16.06 -8.13 11.06
C SER A 129 15.20 -9.32 10.66
N LEU A 130 15.51 -10.01 9.56
CA LEU A 130 14.78 -11.22 9.19
C LEU A 130 15.03 -12.34 10.16
N LYS A 131 13.96 -12.77 10.81
CA LYS A 131 13.93 -14.03 11.55
C LYS A 131 13.20 -15.05 10.70
N PRO A 132 13.83 -16.16 10.31
CA PRO A 132 13.11 -17.27 9.71
C PRO A 132 12.16 -17.84 10.75
N HIS A 133 10.87 -17.88 10.41
CA HIS A 133 9.86 -18.54 11.23
C HIS A 133 9.39 -19.82 10.54
N ASP A 134 9.06 -20.83 11.34
CA ASP A 134 8.62 -22.15 10.85
C ASP A 134 7.29 -22.08 10.09
N ASP A 135 6.50 -21.00 10.27
CA ASP A 135 5.24 -20.75 9.56
C ASP A 135 5.42 -20.22 8.14
N GLY A 136 6.67 -19.93 7.75
CA GLY A 136 7.02 -19.40 6.43
C GLY A 136 6.56 -17.97 6.19
N ILE A 137 6.09 -17.25 7.22
CA ILE A 137 5.73 -15.83 7.13
C ILE A 137 7.01 -14.99 7.25
N LEU A 138 7.19 -14.07 6.31
CA LEU A 138 8.28 -13.10 6.36
C LEU A 138 8.01 -12.09 7.48
N ARG A 139 8.99 -11.88 8.37
CA ARG A 139 8.92 -10.89 9.44
C ARG A 139 10.18 -10.04 9.47
N VAL A 140 10.01 -8.77 9.81
CA VAL A 140 11.10 -7.79 9.89
C VAL A 140 10.95 -6.95 11.15
N ALA A 141 12.06 -6.43 11.68
CA ALA A 141 12.01 -5.37 12.65
C ALA A 141 11.83 -4.03 11.93
N VAL A 142 11.01 -3.15 12.50
CA VAL A 142 10.65 -1.87 11.89
C VAL A 142 10.62 -0.74 12.92
N GLU A 143 10.78 0.47 12.43
CA GLU A 143 10.57 1.70 13.17
C GLU A 143 9.37 2.44 12.58
N PRO A 144 8.25 2.58 13.32
CA PRO A 144 7.10 3.33 12.85
C PRO A 144 7.46 4.82 12.69
N ILE A 145 7.05 5.39 11.57
CA ILE A 145 7.29 6.80 11.27
C ILE A 145 6.08 7.62 11.74
N THR A 146 6.33 8.55 12.64
CA THR A 146 5.33 9.54 13.06
C THR A 146 5.44 10.75 12.13
N GLU A 147 4.41 10.95 11.30
CA GLU A 147 4.35 12.15 10.48
C GLU A 147 3.98 13.37 11.34
N PRO A 148 4.64 14.53 11.11
CA PRO A 148 4.23 15.76 11.76
C PRO A 148 2.78 16.10 11.33
N ALA A 149 2.02 16.68 12.27
CA ALA A 149 0.66 17.10 11.96
C ALA A 149 0.66 18.10 10.77
N TYR A 150 -0.15 17.81 9.77
CA TYR A 150 -0.31 18.71 8.63
C TYR A 150 -0.82 20.06 9.11
N ARG A 151 -0.12 21.12 8.71
CA ARG A 151 -0.52 22.49 9.00
C ARG A 151 -1.07 23.15 7.74
N MET A 152 -2.31 23.56 7.80
CA MET A 152 -2.92 24.37 6.75
C MET A 152 -2.26 25.75 6.76
N THR A 153 -1.54 26.07 5.68
CA THR A 153 -1.05 27.41 5.38
C THR A 153 -1.60 27.83 4.02
N GLU A 154 -1.63 29.11 3.73
CA GLU A 154 -2.06 29.63 2.44
C GLU A 154 -1.21 29.04 1.29
N GLN A 155 0.10 28.95 1.49
CA GLN A 155 1.02 28.34 0.54
C GLN A 155 0.71 26.85 0.30
N ASN A 156 0.46 26.09 1.36
CA ASN A 156 0.11 24.66 1.23
C ASN A 156 -1.23 24.48 0.52
N ALA A 157 -2.23 25.32 0.81
CA ALA A 157 -3.51 25.28 0.13
C ALA A 157 -3.39 25.56 -1.38
N MET A 158 -2.54 26.51 -1.77
CA MET A 158 -2.23 26.78 -3.19
C MET A 158 -1.60 25.57 -3.87
N LEU A 159 -0.55 24.97 -3.24
CA LEU A 159 0.12 23.77 -3.78
C LEU A 159 -0.84 22.59 -3.93
N ILE A 160 -1.71 22.35 -2.95
CA ILE A 160 -2.75 21.30 -3.05
C ILE A 160 -3.71 21.58 -4.20
N GLY A 161 -4.11 22.84 -4.40
CA GLY A 161 -4.93 23.24 -5.53
C GLY A 161 -4.26 22.97 -6.88
N GLU A 162 -2.97 23.25 -6.99
CA GLU A 162 -2.18 22.95 -8.19
C GLU A 162 -2.05 21.44 -8.41
N ILE A 163 -1.75 20.66 -7.38
CA ILE A 163 -1.69 19.19 -7.46
C ILE A 163 -3.02 18.63 -7.96
N LYS A 164 -4.15 19.05 -7.38
CA LYS A 164 -5.50 18.64 -7.84
C LYS A 164 -5.74 18.99 -9.29
N SER A 165 -5.36 20.19 -9.71
CA SER A 165 -5.55 20.67 -11.09
C SER A 165 -4.75 19.84 -12.10
N VAL A 166 -3.46 19.63 -11.84
CA VAL A 166 -2.57 18.83 -12.70
C VAL A 166 -3.02 17.38 -12.75
N ALA A 167 -3.40 16.81 -11.61
CA ALA A 167 -3.86 15.43 -11.52
C ALA A 167 -5.16 15.20 -12.34
N LYS A 168 -6.13 16.11 -12.25
CA LYS A 168 -7.35 16.05 -13.06
C LYS A 168 -7.10 16.27 -14.56
N GLU A 169 -6.13 17.13 -14.89
CA GLU A 169 -5.74 17.32 -16.27
C GLU A 169 -5.12 16.06 -16.88
N TYR A 170 -4.29 15.35 -16.10
CA TYR A 170 -3.71 14.07 -16.51
C TYR A 170 -4.80 13.01 -16.73
N ASP A 171 -5.77 12.88 -15.81
CA ASP A 171 -6.93 11.99 -15.93
C ASP A 171 -7.75 12.31 -17.20
N ARG A 172 -8.08 13.59 -17.43
CA ARG A 172 -8.85 14.05 -18.61
C ARG A 172 -8.14 13.79 -19.93
N ARG A 173 -6.81 13.77 -19.95
CA ARG A 173 -6.01 13.44 -21.15
C ARG A 173 -5.90 11.95 -21.42
N GLY A 174 -6.59 11.12 -20.66
CA GLY A 174 -6.56 9.66 -20.78
C GLY A 174 -5.33 9.04 -20.13
N GLY A 175 -4.85 9.65 -19.05
CA GLY A 175 -3.82 9.08 -18.21
C GLY A 175 -4.21 7.69 -17.69
N ASP A 176 -3.24 6.81 -17.46
CA ASP A 176 -3.46 5.46 -16.95
C ASP A 176 -3.77 5.50 -15.45
N ILE A 177 -4.98 5.93 -15.12
CA ILE A 177 -5.53 6.06 -13.76
C ILE A 177 -6.94 5.48 -13.75
N GLU A 178 -7.41 5.06 -12.59
CA GLU A 178 -8.76 4.50 -12.45
C GLU A 178 -9.88 5.51 -12.80
N PRO A 179 -11.02 5.06 -13.33
CA PRO A 179 -12.11 5.95 -13.78
C PRO A 179 -12.73 6.82 -12.69
N THR A 180 -12.61 6.42 -11.41
CA THR A 180 -13.18 7.15 -10.27
C THR A 180 -12.19 8.14 -9.63
N PHE A 181 -10.99 8.27 -10.19
CA PHE A 181 -9.88 9.06 -9.64
C PHE A 181 -10.29 10.50 -9.31
N SER A 182 -10.83 11.21 -10.27
CA SER A 182 -11.21 12.63 -10.08
C SER A 182 -12.28 12.82 -9.02
N LEU A 183 -13.26 11.91 -8.92
CA LEU A 183 -14.30 11.95 -7.90
C LEU A 183 -13.72 11.70 -6.50
N THR A 184 -12.85 10.71 -6.38
CA THR A 184 -12.16 10.38 -5.12
C THR A 184 -11.30 11.56 -4.68
N LEU A 185 -10.53 12.15 -5.60
CA LEU A 185 -9.65 13.29 -5.33
C LEU A 185 -10.41 14.50 -4.76
N ASP A 186 -11.65 14.74 -5.23
CA ASP A 186 -12.48 15.84 -4.74
C ASP A 186 -13.03 15.63 -3.33
N SER A 187 -13.18 14.37 -2.92
CA SER A 187 -13.69 14.03 -1.60
C SER A 187 -12.64 14.07 -0.49
N LEU A 188 -11.34 14.14 -0.86
CA LEU A 188 -10.22 14.06 0.08
C LEU A 188 -9.84 15.42 0.66
N GLY A 189 -9.49 15.42 1.95
CA GLY A 189 -8.76 16.53 2.57
C GLY A 189 -7.30 16.59 2.11
N ASP A 190 -6.60 17.67 2.40
CA ASP A 190 -5.27 18.00 1.87
C ASP A 190 -4.22 16.88 1.99
N GLN A 191 -4.06 16.32 3.19
CA GLN A 191 -3.13 15.20 3.41
C GLN A 191 -3.53 13.97 2.60
N GLY A 192 -4.83 13.70 2.50
CA GLY A 192 -5.38 12.61 1.70
C GLY A 192 -5.08 12.77 0.22
N VAL A 193 -5.14 14.00 -0.29
CA VAL A 193 -4.79 14.31 -1.70
C VAL A 193 -3.36 13.92 -2.01
N ILE A 194 -2.40 14.32 -1.16
CA ILE A 194 -0.98 13.99 -1.34
C ILE A 194 -0.80 12.47 -1.39
N ASN A 195 -1.30 11.77 -0.38
CA ASN A 195 -1.16 10.33 -0.26
C ASN A 195 -1.82 9.56 -1.41
N TYR A 196 -3.02 10.01 -1.82
CA TYR A 196 -3.78 9.38 -2.90
C TYR A 196 -3.10 9.58 -4.26
N VAL A 197 -2.71 10.81 -4.58
CA VAL A 197 -2.00 11.11 -5.83
C VAL A 197 -0.67 10.34 -5.89
N SER A 198 0.11 10.33 -4.80
CA SER A 198 1.37 9.58 -4.74
C SER A 198 1.18 8.08 -4.94
N THR A 199 0.05 7.52 -4.49
CA THR A 199 -0.27 6.10 -4.71
C THR A 199 -0.72 5.84 -6.14
N ALA A 200 -1.68 6.65 -6.65
CA ALA A 200 -2.39 6.40 -7.90
C ALA A 200 -1.57 6.70 -9.16
N PHE A 201 -0.64 7.66 -9.09
CA PHE A 201 0.15 8.02 -10.26
C PHE A 201 1.15 6.93 -10.64
N PRO A 202 1.39 6.73 -11.96
CA PRO A 202 2.33 5.72 -12.48
C PRO A 202 3.78 6.15 -12.31
N LEU A 203 4.16 6.49 -11.09
CA LEU A 203 5.52 6.81 -10.68
C LEU A 203 6.31 5.54 -10.43
N THR A 204 7.63 5.58 -10.62
CA THR A 204 8.51 4.47 -10.24
C THR A 204 8.58 4.33 -8.72
N VAL A 205 9.09 3.19 -8.25
CA VAL A 205 9.25 2.96 -6.79
C VAL A 205 10.19 3.99 -6.18
N GLU A 206 11.26 4.37 -6.91
CA GLU A 206 12.24 5.37 -6.45
C GLU A 206 11.67 6.80 -6.42
N GLN A 207 10.61 7.06 -7.20
CA GLN A 207 9.93 8.37 -7.21
C GLN A 207 8.87 8.47 -6.10
N LYS A 208 8.46 7.38 -5.52
CA LYS A 208 7.50 7.27 -4.41
C LYS A 208 8.19 7.16 -3.07
#